data_9c658837d673caadc8535f5bf7b98ba9
#
_entry.id   9c658837d673caadc8535f5bf7b98ba9
#
_cell.length_a   1.000
_cell.length_b   1.000
_cell.length_c   1.000
_cell.angle_alpha   90.00
_cell.angle_beta   90.00
_cell.angle_gamma   90.00
#
_symmetry.space_group_name_H-M   'P 1'
#
loop_
_entity.id
_entity.type
_entity.pdbx_description
1 polymer ?
#
loop_
_entity_poly.entity_id
_entity_poly.type
_entity_poly.pdbx_seq_one_letter_code
_entity_poly.pdbx_strand_id
1 'polypeptide(L)'
;MTTAALQDMFVPGNRCFGCGPANPDGLHLKSYEDGDEFVAEWIPEERYQGPPGVVNGGIMAVPMDCHATWAAMHAFSGDRGGAPVGAVTAGYSVRLLAPTQVGHRVVLRATVTECGERKAKVSVIATVDNDTVATFDGTFVVVDEFDYGSPGS
;
A
#
# COMPACT_ATOMS: atom_id res chain seq x y z
N MET A 1 0.02 -15.75 -6.57
CA MET A 1 0.79 -14.61 -6.02
C MET A 1 2.05 -14.39 -6.86
N THR A 2 2.37 -13.17 -7.19
CA THR A 2 3.62 -12.85 -7.89
C THR A 2 4.82 -13.19 -7.01
N THR A 3 5.96 -13.53 -7.63
CA THR A 3 7.19 -13.91 -6.91
C THR A 3 8.05 -12.71 -6.51
N ALA A 4 7.81 -11.55 -7.13
CA ALA A 4 8.51 -10.32 -6.84
C ALA A 4 7.50 -9.21 -6.49
N ALA A 5 7.89 -8.32 -5.60
CA ALA A 5 7.06 -7.19 -5.21
C ALA A 5 6.92 -6.20 -6.36
N LEU A 6 5.73 -5.61 -6.50
CA LEU A 6 5.46 -4.62 -7.54
C LEU A 6 6.44 -3.42 -7.46
N GLN A 7 6.75 -2.96 -6.25
CA GLN A 7 7.69 -1.87 -6.03
C GLN A 7 9.09 -2.16 -6.56
N ASP A 8 9.58 -3.36 -6.32
CA ASP A 8 10.92 -3.77 -6.75
C ASP A 8 10.99 -3.98 -8.26
N MET A 9 9.89 -4.48 -8.85
CA MET A 9 9.81 -4.73 -10.30
C MET A 9 9.76 -3.44 -11.11
N PHE A 10 8.97 -2.47 -10.67
CA PHE A 10 8.63 -1.31 -11.51
C PHE A 10 9.33 -0.01 -11.11
N VAL A 11 9.62 0.20 -9.82
CA VAL A 11 10.19 1.46 -9.33
C VAL A 11 11.26 1.26 -8.25
N PRO A 12 12.34 0.51 -8.53
CA PRO A 12 13.37 0.23 -7.53
C PRO A 12 14.05 1.47 -6.98
N GLY A 13 14.02 2.59 -7.71
CA GLY A 13 14.57 3.88 -7.28
C GLY A 13 13.61 4.76 -6.47
N ASN A 14 12.37 4.29 -6.22
CA ASN A 14 11.37 5.06 -5.51
C ASN A 14 11.76 5.29 -4.04
N ARG A 15 11.64 6.52 -3.58
CA ARG A 15 11.96 6.94 -2.21
C ARG A 15 10.71 7.23 -1.37
N CYS A 16 9.54 6.70 -1.73
CA CYS A 16 8.33 6.84 -0.93
C CYS A 16 8.57 6.36 0.51
N PHE A 17 8.11 7.12 1.49
CA PHE A 17 8.26 6.76 2.89
C PHE A 17 7.59 5.42 3.23
N GLY A 18 6.42 5.15 2.67
CA GLY A 18 5.69 3.91 2.94
C GLY A 18 6.23 2.68 2.19
N CYS A 19 6.54 2.82 0.90
CA CYS A 19 6.81 1.65 0.06
C CYS A 19 8.03 1.77 -0.86
N GLY A 20 8.78 2.88 -0.80
CA GLY A 20 9.92 3.10 -1.68
C GLY A 20 11.10 2.18 -1.36
N PRO A 21 11.53 1.33 -2.31
CA PRO A 21 12.67 0.45 -2.08
C PRO A 21 13.97 1.20 -1.80
N ALA A 22 14.12 2.41 -2.32
CA ALA A 22 15.34 3.21 -2.22
C ALA A 22 15.36 4.16 -1.01
N ASN A 23 14.31 4.21 -0.19
CA ASN A 23 14.30 5.02 1.02
C ASN A 23 14.78 4.19 2.23
N PRO A 24 16.01 4.42 2.76
CA PRO A 24 16.52 3.63 3.88
C PRO A 24 15.74 3.83 5.18
N ASP A 25 15.02 4.94 5.31
CA ASP A 25 14.25 5.29 6.51
C ASP A 25 12.75 4.96 6.39
N GLY A 26 12.34 4.37 5.28
CA GLY A 26 10.94 4.04 5.00
C GLY A 26 10.47 2.72 5.61
N LEU A 27 9.17 2.43 5.45
CA LEU A 27 8.58 1.19 5.91
C LEU A 27 8.89 -0.01 5.00
N HIS A 28 9.30 0.24 3.76
CA HIS A 28 9.61 -0.78 2.74
C HIS A 28 8.46 -1.77 2.52
N LEU A 29 7.23 -1.28 2.48
CA LEU A 29 6.09 -2.13 2.19
C LEU A 29 6.24 -2.77 0.81
N LYS A 30 5.90 -4.05 0.72
CA LYS A 30 5.95 -4.83 -0.51
C LYS A 30 4.56 -5.35 -0.86
N SER A 31 4.12 -5.04 -2.07
CA SER A 31 2.81 -5.44 -2.59
C SER A 31 2.95 -6.53 -3.64
N TYR A 32 2.11 -7.55 -3.54
CA TYR A 32 2.08 -8.70 -4.46
C TYR A 32 0.67 -8.89 -4.98
N GLU A 33 0.55 -9.31 -6.23
CA GLU A 33 -0.73 -9.78 -6.77
C GLU A 33 -1.06 -11.16 -6.21
N ASP A 34 -2.31 -11.37 -5.84
CA ASP A 34 -2.84 -12.65 -5.38
C ASP A 34 -4.26 -12.87 -5.93
N GLY A 35 -4.34 -13.41 -7.15
CA GLY A 35 -5.60 -13.54 -7.88
C GLY A 35 -6.19 -12.18 -8.21
N ASP A 36 -7.42 -11.93 -7.77
CA ASP A 36 -8.12 -10.65 -7.96
C ASP A 36 -7.81 -9.61 -6.87
N GLU A 37 -6.97 -9.97 -5.92
CA GLU A 37 -6.57 -9.12 -4.80
C GLU A 37 -5.08 -8.81 -4.83
N PHE A 38 -4.67 -7.95 -3.91
CA PHE A 38 -3.27 -7.66 -3.63
C PHE A 38 -2.99 -7.93 -2.16
N VAL A 39 -1.84 -8.51 -1.87
CA VAL A 39 -1.43 -8.84 -0.51
C VAL A 39 -0.11 -8.17 -0.15
N ALA A 40 0.00 -7.69 1.07
CA ALA A 40 1.23 -7.20 1.66
C ALA A 40 1.32 -7.65 3.11
N GLU A 41 2.53 -7.79 3.60
CA GLU A 41 2.80 -8.05 5.01
C GLU A 41 3.69 -6.94 5.56
N TRP A 42 3.42 -6.55 6.80
CA TRP A 42 4.18 -5.53 7.49
C TRP A 42 4.31 -5.86 8.97
N ILE A 43 5.52 -5.75 9.50
CA ILE A 43 5.78 -5.89 10.93
C ILE A 43 6.18 -4.52 11.45
N PRO A 44 5.28 -3.82 12.18
CA PRO A 44 5.59 -2.48 12.68
C PRO A 44 6.68 -2.51 13.75
N GLU A 45 7.67 -1.64 13.56
CA GLU A 45 8.78 -1.48 14.50
C GLU A 45 8.33 -0.66 15.73
N GLU A 46 9.05 -0.84 16.84
CA GLU A 46 8.77 -0.15 18.10
C GLU A 46 8.76 1.37 17.97
N ARG A 47 9.59 1.93 17.09
CA ARG A 47 9.65 3.39 16.85
C ARG A 47 8.36 3.99 16.31
N TYR A 48 7.43 3.18 15.82
CA TYR A 48 6.14 3.61 15.30
C TYR A 48 5.02 3.57 16.33
N GLN A 49 5.34 3.40 17.61
CA GLN A 49 4.31 3.36 18.64
C GLN A 49 3.70 4.74 18.93
N GLY A 50 2.43 4.73 19.27
CA GLY A 50 1.69 5.83 19.89
C GLY A 50 1.60 5.55 21.39
N PRO A 51 0.47 5.02 21.89
CA PRO A 51 0.46 4.48 23.28
C PRO A 51 1.50 3.37 23.42
N PRO A 52 2.06 3.16 24.63
CA PRO A 52 3.10 2.16 24.81
C PRO A 52 2.76 0.78 24.21
N GLY A 53 3.60 0.30 23.30
CA GLY A 53 3.42 -0.99 22.62
C GLY A 53 2.38 -1.04 21.51
N VAL A 54 1.66 0.04 21.26
CA VAL A 54 0.60 0.11 20.24
C VAL A 54 1.05 0.99 19.08
N VAL A 55 0.84 0.53 17.85
CA VAL A 55 1.16 1.30 16.65
C VAL A 55 0.36 2.61 16.62
N ASN A 56 1.04 3.71 16.34
CA ASN A 56 0.39 5.01 16.12
C ASN A 56 -0.67 4.90 15.02
N GLY A 57 -1.88 5.43 15.29
CA GLY A 57 -3.00 5.32 14.36
C GLY A 57 -2.74 5.95 12.99
N GLY A 58 -2.01 7.06 12.93
CA GLY A 58 -1.60 7.69 11.68
C GLY A 58 -0.60 6.82 10.89
N ILE A 59 0.30 6.14 11.58
CA ILE A 59 1.26 5.22 10.95
C ILE A 59 0.54 3.99 10.37
N MET A 60 -0.54 3.52 10.98
CA MET A 60 -1.34 2.44 10.41
C MET A 60 -1.87 2.77 9.00
N ALA A 61 -2.20 4.03 8.75
CA ALA A 61 -2.70 4.47 7.45
C ALA A 61 -1.62 4.41 6.35
N VAL A 62 -0.35 4.61 6.69
CA VAL A 62 0.75 4.68 5.70
C VAL A 62 0.86 3.40 4.85
N PRO A 63 1.03 2.19 5.41
CA PRO A 63 1.11 0.99 4.58
C PRO A 63 -0.20 0.68 3.86
N MET A 64 -1.35 1.00 4.45
CA MET A 64 -2.65 0.76 3.81
C MET A 64 -2.83 1.66 2.58
N ASP A 65 -2.45 2.93 2.68
CA ASP A 65 -2.50 3.88 1.56
C ASP A 65 -1.55 3.47 0.43
N CYS A 66 -0.30 3.15 0.75
CA CYS A 66 0.66 2.69 -0.25
C CYS A 66 0.19 1.42 -0.95
N HIS A 67 -0.32 0.43 -0.20
CA HIS A 67 -0.81 -0.83 -0.77
C HIS A 67 -1.99 -0.61 -1.69
N ALA A 68 -2.96 0.23 -1.27
CA ALA A 68 -4.12 0.60 -2.08
C ALA A 68 -3.71 1.37 -3.34
N THR A 69 -2.74 2.28 -3.25
CA THR A 69 -2.21 3.01 -4.40
C THR A 69 -1.66 2.05 -5.45
N TRP A 70 -0.88 1.06 -5.05
CA TRP A 70 -0.34 0.05 -5.97
C TRP A 70 -1.43 -0.79 -6.63
N ALA A 71 -2.45 -1.17 -5.88
CA ALA A 71 -3.62 -1.88 -6.44
C ALA A 71 -4.33 -1.02 -7.50
N ALA A 72 -4.53 0.27 -7.22
CA ALA A 72 -5.14 1.21 -8.17
C ALA A 72 -4.27 1.38 -9.43
N MET A 73 -2.96 1.62 -9.27
CA MET A 73 -2.03 1.79 -10.39
C MET A 73 -1.99 0.57 -11.30
N HIS A 74 -2.03 -0.61 -10.70
CA HIS A 74 -2.10 -1.86 -11.46
C HIS A 74 -3.44 -2.00 -12.19
N ALA A 75 -4.56 -1.68 -11.54
CA ALA A 75 -5.88 -1.74 -12.15
C ALA A 75 -6.01 -0.80 -13.37
N PHE A 76 -5.44 0.40 -13.30
CA PHE A 76 -5.43 1.34 -14.42
C PHE A 76 -4.65 0.83 -15.63
N SER A 77 -3.68 -0.06 -15.45
CA SER A 77 -2.92 -0.66 -16.55
C SER A 77 -3.74 -1.71 -17.33
N GLY A 78 -4.80 -2.24 -16.72
CA GLY A 78 -5.61 -3.33 -17.29
C GLY A 78 -4.82 -4.63 -17.44
N ASP A 79 -5.39 -5.61 -18.14
CA ASP A 79 -4.80 -6.95 -18.34
C ASP A 79 -3.55 -6.97 -19.27
N ARG A 80 -2.88 -5.85 -19.43
CA ARG A 80 -1.87 -5.70 -20.47
C ARG A 80 -0.46 -6.14 -20.06
N GLY A 81 -0.28 -6.64 -18.82
CA GLY A 81 1.05 -7.02 -18.32
C GLY A 81 2.07 -5.89 -18.35
N GLY A 82 1.59 -4.65 -18.53
CA GLY A 82 2.42 -3.45 -18.62
C GLY A 82 2.74 -2.85 -17.25
N ALA A 83 3.59 -1.83 -17.28
CA ALA A 83 3.93 -1.07 -16.08
C ALA A 83 2.67 -0.41 -15.49
N PRO A 84 2.55 -0.33 -14.15
CA PRO A 84 1.46 0.36 -13.50
C PRO A 84 1.34 1.81 -13.95
N VAL A 85 0.10 2.29 -14.07
CA VAL A 85 -0.17 3.70 -14.42
C VAL A 85 -0.02 4.56 -13.18
N GLY A 86 0.72 5.64 -13.27
CA GLY A 86 0.94 6.56 -12.14
C GLY A 86 -0.37 7.11 -11.60
N ALA A 87 -0.53 7.05 -10.29
CA ALA A 87 -1.70 7.56 -9.59
C ALA A 87 -1.31 8.16 -8.24
N VAL A 88 -2.14 9.06 -7.75
CA VAL A 88 -2.01 9.66 -6.42
C VAL A 88 -3.29 9.47 -5.62
N THR A 89 -3.14 9.48 -4.30
CA THR A 89 -4.25 9.42 -3.37
C THR A 89 -5.04 10.73 -3.39
N ALA A 90 -6.32 10.67 -3.74
CA ALA A 90 -7.21 11.83 -3.70
C ALA A 90 -7.85 11.99 -2.32
N GLY A 91 -8.11 10.89 -1.64
CA GLY A 91 -8.64 10.89 -0.28
C GLY A 91 -8.86 9.48 0.22
N TYR A 92 -8.96 9.32 1.53
CA TYR A 92 -9.26 8.04 2.15
C TYR A 92 -9.91 8.20 3.52
N SER A 93 -10.54 7.14 3.98
CA SER A 93 -10.96 6.98 5.36
C SER A 93 -10.38 5.69 5.94
N VAL A 94 -9.97 5.74 7.20
CA VAL A 94 -9.45 4.60 7.95
C VAL A 94 -10.28 4.41 9.21
N ARG A 95 -10.63 3.14 9.49
CA ARG A 95 -11.22 2.75 10.76
C ARG A 95 -10.23 1.87 11.51
N LEU A 96 -9.92 2.26 12.74
CA LEU A 96 -9.08 1.49 13.65
C LEU A 96 -10.01 0.71 14.58
N LEU A 97 -10.17 -0.58 14.33
CA LEU A 97 -11.14 -1.43 15.02
C LEU A 97 -10.58 -2.05 16.30
N ALA A 98 -9.27 -2.29 16.34
CA ALA A 98 -8.56 -2.84 17.48
C ALA A 98 -7.13 -2.30 17.52
N PRO A 99 -6.50 -2.19 18.70
CA PRO A 99 -5.10 -1.82 18.79
C PRO A 99 -4.21 -2.83 18.05
N THR A 100 -3.27 -2.33 17.24
CA THR A 100 -2.24 -3.14 16.61
C THR A 100 -0.96 -3.02 17.41
N GLN A 101 -0.42 -4.14 17.87
CA GLN A 101 0.80 -4.14 18.67
C GLN A 101 2.04 -4.12 17.79
N VAL A 102 3.05 -3.36 18.19
CA VAL A 102 4.35 -3.36 17.53
C VAL A 102 4.96 -4.78 17.59
N GLY A 103 5.69 -5.15 16.55
CA GLY A 103 6.31 -6.48 16.44
C GLY A 103 5.38 -7.58 15.95
N HIS A 104 4.09 -7.34 15.81
CA HIS A 104 3.15 -8.32 15.29
C HIS A 104 2.97 -8.15 13.78
N ARG A 105 2.89 -9.28 13.06
CA ARG A 105 2.69 -9.26 11.61
C ARG A 105 1.28 -8.78 11.26
N VAL A 106 1.22 -7.74 10.46
CA VAL A 106 -0.02 -7.23 9.87
C VAL A 106 -0.10 -7.70 8.43
N VAL A 107 -1.20 -8.34 8.06
CA VAL A 107 -1.48 -8.72 6.67
C VAL A 107 -2.47 -7.74 6.09
N LEU A 108 -2.15 -7.15 4.94
CA LEU A 108 -2.98 -6.21 4.22
C LEU A 108 -3.51 -6.88 2.96
N ARG A 109 -4.84 -6.88 2.79
CA ARG A 109 -5.47 -7.32 1.55
C ARG A 109 -6.22 -6.17 0.92
N ALA A 110 -5.85 -5.84 -0.32
CA ALA A 110 -6.47 -4.77 -1.08
C ALA A 110 -7.32 -5.32 -2.21
N THR A 111 -8.51 -4.76 -2.35
CA THR A 111 -9.46 -5.08 -3.43
C THR A 111 -9.85 -3.80 -4.14
N VAL A 112 -9.70 -3.78 -5.47
CA VAL A 112 -10.17 -2.66 -6.29
C VAL A 112 -11.68 -2.82 -6.46
N THR A 113 -12.46 -1.90 -5.90
CA THR A 113 -13.93 -1.95 -5.90
C THR A 113 -14.54 -1.24 -7.10
N GLU A 114 -13.87 -0.21 -7.62
CA GLU A 114 -14.26 0.51 -8.83
C GLU A 114 -13.00 0.94 -9.58
N CYS A 115 -13.03 0.86 -10.92
CA CYS A 115 -11.95 1.37 -11.75
C CYS A 115 -12.52 1.96 -13.05
N GLY A 116 -12.40 3.29 -13.19
CA GLY A 116 -12.68 4.01 -14.44
C GLY A 116 -11.38 4.33 -15.18
N GLU A 117 -11.45 5.23 -16.16
CA GLU A 117 -10.27 5.62 -16.94
C GLU A 117 -9.25 6.39 -16.11
N ARG A 118 -9.70 7.24 -15.17
CA ARG A 118 -8.84 8.15 -14.40
C ARG A 118 -9.04 8.08 -12.90
N LYS A 119 -10.00 7.31 -12.41
CA LYS A 119 -10.35 7.23 -11.00
C LYS A 119 -10.64 5.80 -10.59
N ALA A 120 -10.07 5.37 -9.47
CA ALA A 120 -10.33 4.06 -8.89
C ALA A 120 -10.63 4.17 -7.41
N LYS A 121 -11.38 3.21 -6.90
CA LYS A 121 -11.63 3.02 -5.46
C LYS A 121 -11.07 1.69 -5.03
N VAL A 122 -10.40 1.70 -3.89
CA VAL A 122 -9.75 0.51 -3.31
C VAL A 122 -10.09 0.41 -1.84
N SER A 123 -10.44 -0.81 -1.43
CA SER A 123 -10.63 -1.15 -0.01
C SER A 123 -9.48 -2.02 0.46
N VAL A 124 -8.99 -1.77 1.68
CA VAL A 124 -7.95 -2.58 2.31
C VAL A 124 -8.44 -3.06 3.67
N ILE A 125 -8.18 -4.33 3.95
CA ILE A 125 -8.43 -4.94 5.27
C ILE A 125 -7.07 -5.30 5.86
N ALA A 126 -6.81 -4.84 7.09
CA ALA A 126 -5.63 -5.20 7.87
C ALA A 126 -6.02 -6.22 8.94
N THR A 127 -5.29 -7.33 8.98
CA THR A 127 -5.51 -8.41 9.96
C THR A 127 -4.24 -8.72 10.72
N VAL A 128 -4.41 -9.11 11.99
CA VAL A 128 -3.36 -9.70 12.83
C VAL A 128 -3.94 -11.01 13.38
N ASP A 129 -3.24 -12.13 13.14
CA ASP A 129 -3.71 -13.47 13.54
C ASP A 129 -5.16 -13.76 13.08
N ASN A 130 -5.50 -13.35 11.84
CA ASN A 130 -6.81 -13.44 11.22
C ASN A 130 -7.92 -12.55 11.81
N ASP A 131 -7.63 -11.74 12.83
CA ASP A 131 -8.58 -10.77 13.36
C ASP A 131 -8.40 -9.43 12.64
N THR A 132 -9.50 -8.83 12.17
CA THR A 132 -9.47 -7.53 11.52
C THR A 132 -9.17 -6.43 12.55
N VAL A 133 -8.08 -5.70 12.34
CA VAL A 133 -7.65 -4.62 13.22
C VAL A 133 -7.91 -3.23 12.65
N ALA A 134 -7.96 -3.11 11.32
CA ALA A 134 -8.25 -1.85 10.65
C ALA A 134 -8.84 -2.09 9.27
N THR A 135 -9.59 -1.11 8.77
CA THR A 135 -10.09 -1.04 7.40
C THR A 135 -9.79 0.31 6.77
N PHE A 136 -9.64 0.33 5.46
CA PHE A 136 -9.30 1.51 4.69
C PHE A 136 -10.15 1.54 3.42
N ASP A 137 -10.67 2.71 3.07
CA ASP A 137 -11.35 2.95 1.81
C ASP A 137 -10.76 4.22 1.19
N GLY A 138 -10.18 4.10 0.00
CA GLY A 138 -9.51 5.20 -0.67
C GLY A 138 -9.94 5.42 -2.10
N THR A 139 -9.74 6.65 -2.57
CA THR A 139 -9.94 7.07 -3.94
C THR A 139 -8.62 7.54 -4.52
N PHE A 140 -8.29 7.05 -5.72
CA PHE A 140 -7.03 7.28 -6.41
C PHE A 140 -7.29 7.85 -7.79
N VAL A 141 -6.46 8.79 -8.23
CA VAL A 141 -6.60 9.44 -9.52
C VAL A 141 -5.31 9.32 -10.33
N VAL A 142 -5.46 9.09 -11.63
CA VAL A 142 -4.34 9.01 -12.57
C VAL A 142 -3.64 10.37 -12.66
N VAL A 143 -2.32 10.35 -12.69
CA VAL A 143 -1.47 11.50 -12.99
C VAL A 143 -0.67 11.23 -14.26
N ASP A 144 -0.66 12.20 -15.18
CA ASP A 144 -0.09 12.01 -16.51
C ASP A 144 1.45 12.06 -16.51
N GLU A 145 2.04 12.79 -15.57
CA GLU A 145 3.50 12.90 -15.43
C GLU A 145 3.88 12.68 -13.97
N PHE A 146 4.35 11.48 -13.66
CA PHE A 146 4.85 11.17 -12.33
C PHE A 146 6.16 10.40 -12.42
N ASP A 147 7.23 11.01 -11.93
CA ASP A 147 8.54 10.36 -11.84
C ASP A 147 8.67 9.71 -10.46
N TYR A 148 8.55 8.39 -10.42
CA TYR A 148 8.77 7.60 -9.21
C TYR A 148 10.26 7.40 -8.87
N GLY A 149 11.14 8.19 -9.44
CA GLY A 149 12.58 8.03 -9.29
C GLY A 149 13.16 7.19 -10.42
N SER A 150 13.43 7.84 -11.54
CA SER A 150 14.21 7.24 -12.61
C SER A 150 15.60 6.88 -12.10
N PRO A 151 16.22 5.78 -12.59
CA PRO A 151 17.60 5.48 -12.24
C PRO A 151 18.50 6.66 -12.68
N GLY A 152 19.05 7.41 -11.72
CA GLY A 152 19.95 8.52 -11.98
C GLY A 152 19.42 9.93 -11.68
N SER A 153 18.21 10.06 -11.10
CA SER A 153 17.71 11.34 -10.59
C SER A 153 18.00 11.50 -9.10
#